data_cfbee9ec91fd5e4b4c4cfc077a40b5e8
#
_entry.id   cfbee9ec91fd5e4b4c4cfc077a40b5e8
#
_cell.length_a   1.000
_cell.length_b   1.000
_cell.length_c   1.000
_cell.angle_alpha   90.00
_cell.angle_beta   90.00
_cell.angle_gamma   90.00
#
_symmetry.space_group_name_H-M   'P 1'
#
loop_
_entity.id
_entity.type
_entity.pdbx_description
1 polymer ?
#
loop_
_entity_poly.entity_id
_entity_poly.type
_entity_poly.pdbx_seq_one_letter_code
_entity_poly.pdbx_strand_id
1 'polypeptide(L)'
;MDLVKILPIDLVYIILNYLCYPQPKELQKDIISYVDTMYQTCNIYYKKWIIEMGQIGEDINWLENDLILYANEGVPTMLGIQPKLKKIFTRFCIADKVDFYVFDMNNKLSVKTRINMLLGLFTKEEREEFITIVIAIVDR
;
A
#
# COMPACT_ATOMS: atom_id res chain seq x y z
N MET A 1 -16.59 -8.13 28.45
CA MET A 1 -16.39 -6.94 29.31
C MET A 1 -16.86 -5.73 28.52
N ASP A 2 -17.87 -5.07 29.03
CA ASP A 2 -18.49 -3.95 28.30
C ASP A 2 -17.68 -2.66 28.58
N LEU A 3 -16.70 -2.36 27.72
CA LEU A 3 -15.79 -1.23 27.87
C LEU A 3 -16.54 0.12 27.98
N VAL A 4 -17.75 0.20 27.44
CA VAL A 4 -18.61 1.40 27.49
C VAL A 4 -19.00 1.75 28.91
N LYS A 5 -19.04 0.77 29.83
CA LYS A 5 -19.38 1.00 31.25
C LYS A 5 -18.25 1.55 32.11
N ILE A 6 -17.04 1.58 31.56
CA ILE A 6 -15.80 1.98 32.29
C ILE A 6 -15.38 3.41 31.95
N LEU A 7 -15.84 3.96 30.81
CA LEU A 7 -15.49 5.30 30.37
C LEU A 7 -16.43 6.37 30.94
N PRO A 8 -15.91 7.51 31.41
CA PRO A 8 -16.74 8.68 31.73
C PRO A 8 -17.61 9.05 30.52
N ILE A 9 -18.86 9.45 30.78
CA ILE A 9 -19.85 9.76 29.75
C ILE A 9 -19.35 10.79 28.74
N ASP A 10 -18.58 11.77 29.19
CA ASP A 10 -17.98 12.82 28.33
C ASP A 10 -16.99 12.23 27.30
N LEU A 11 -16.21 11.23 27.70
CA LEU A 11 -15.31 10.52 26.78
C LEU A 11 -16.08 9.65 25.79
N VAL A 12 -17.18 9.04 26.21
CA VAL A 12 -18.07 8.28 25.34
C VAL A 12 -18.63 9.20 24.24
N TYR A 13 -19.09 10.40 24.59
CA TYR A 13 -19.59 11.39 23.62
C TYR A 13 -18.50 11.86 22.66
N ILE A 14 -17.29 12.10 23.14
CA ILE A 14 -16.16 12.47 22.29
C ILE A 14 -15.85 11.34 21.29
N ILE A 15 -15.74 10.10 21.76
CA ILE A 15 -15.48 8.93 20.92
C ILE A 15 -16.60 8.74 19.89
N LEU A 16 -17.88 8.83 20.30
CA LEU A 16 -19.01 8.72 19.39
C LEU A 16 -19.03 9.81 18.33
N ASN A 17 -18.66 11.05 18.67
CA ASN A 17 -18.55 12.13 17.70
C ASN A 17 -17.45 11.84 16.66
N TYR A 18 -16.31 11.27 17.06
CA TYR A 18 -15.28 10.84 16.12
C TYR A 18 -15.74 9.67 15.24
N LEU A 19 -16.46 8.71 15.79
CA LEU A 19 -16.98 7.55 15.05
C LEU A 19 -18.15 7.91 14.13
N CYS A 20 -18.95 8.91 14.50
CA CYS A 20 -20.12 9.36 13.74
C CYS A 20 -19.79 10.48 12.72
N TYR A 21 -18.55 10.98 12.70
CA TYR A 21 -18.15 11.98 11.70
C TYR A 21 -18.01 11.29 10.33
N PRO A 22 -18.88 11.57 9.36
CA PRO A 22 -18.78 10.95 8.05
C PRO A 22 -17.47 11.41 7.41
N GLN A 23 -16.61 10.45 7.07
CA GLN A 23 -15.41 10.72 6.30
C GLN A 23 -15.82 11.35 4.95
N PRO A 24 -15.03 12.29 4.40
CA PRO A 24 -15.28 12.82 3.06
C PRO A 24 -15.46 11.68 2.06
N LYS A 25 -16.44 11.79 1.18
CA LYS A 25 -16.77 10.72 0.21
C LYS A 25 -15.57 10.28 -0.63
N GLU A 26 -14.71 11.23 -1.00
CA GLU A 26 -13.51 10.93 -1.78
C GLU A 26 -12.50 10.11 -0.96
N LEU A 27 -12.32 10.42 0.32
CA LEU A 27 -11.47 9.62 1.21
C LEU A 27 -12.04 8.21 1.40
N GLN A 28 -13.36 8.08 1.54
CA GLN A 28 -14.00 6.75 1.63
C GLN A 28 -13.74 5.91 0.37
N LYS A 29 -13.88 6.50 -0.82
CA LYS A 29 -13.59 5.83 -2.08
C LYS A 29 -12.12 5.42 -2.19
N ASP A 30 -11.22 6.26 -1.74
CA ASP A 30 -9.78 5.96 -1.76
C ASP A 30 -9.43 4.82 -0.81
N ILE A 31 -9.99 4.82 0.41
CA ILE A 31 -9.82 3.73 1.38
C ILE A 31 -10.36 2.41 0.83
N ILE A 32 -11.55 2.41 0.22
CA ILE A 32 -12.14 1.21 -0.40
C ILE A 32 -11.23 0.71 -1.52
N SER A 33 -10.80 1.59 -2.42
CA SER A 33 -9.87 1.24 -3.50
C SER A 33 -8.56 0.64 -2.97
N TYR A 34 -7.99 1.20 -1.90
CA TYR A 34 -6.79 0.67 -1.26
C TYR A 34 -7.01 -0.75 -0.73
N VAL A 35 -8.10 -0.97 0.03
CA VAL A 35 -8.42 -2.28 0.62
C VAL A 35 -8.66 -3.33 -0.46
N ASP A 36 -9.43 -2.99 -1.50
CA ASP A 36 -9.72 -3.88 -2.61
C ASP A 36 -8.45 -4.25 -3.38
N THR A 37 -7.57 -3.28 -3.65
CA THR A 37 -6.29 -3.51 -4.32
C THR A 37 -5.40 -4.43 -3.50
N MET A 38 -5.28 -4.16 -2.19
CA MET A 38 -4.49 -4.98 -1.28
C MET A 38 -4.98 -6.44 -1.28
N TYR A 39 -6.29 -6.63 -1.18
CA TYR A 39 -6.88 -7.97 -1.17
C TYR A 39 -6.64 -8.70 -2.49
N GLN A 40 -6.90 -8.06 -3.63
CA GLN A 40 -6.73 -8.67 -4.95
C GLN A 40 -5.27 -9.02 -5.23
N THR A 41 -4.34 -8.09 -5.00
CA THR A 41 -2.92 -8.32 -5.26
C THR A 41 -2.36 -9.42 -4.37
N CYS A 42 -2.63 -9.38 -3.06
CA CYS A 42 -2.18 -10.44 -2.15
C CYS A 42 -2.70 -11.81 -2.56
N ASN A 43 -3.97 -11.93 -2.97
CA ASN A 43 -4.54 -13.20 -3.41
C ASN A 43 -3.88 -13.71 -4.71
N ILE A 44 -3.63 -12.83 -5.68
CA ILE A 44 -2.98 -13.20 -6.94
C ILE A 44 -1.56 -13.75 -6.67
N TYR A 45 -0.77 -13.02 -5.88
CA TYR A 45 0.60 -13.44 -5.56
C TYR A 45 0.64 -14.68 -4.70
N TYR A 46 -0.25 -14.80 -3.69
CA TYR A 46 -0.38 -16.01 -2.88
C TYR A 46 -0.69 -17.22 -3.74
N LYS A 47 -1.68 -17.13 -4.64
CA LYS A 47 -2.03 -18.19 -5.56
C LYS A 47 -0.84 -18.61 -6.43
N LYS A 48 -0.17 -17.64 -7.05
CA LYS A 48 0.95 -17.90 -7.96
C LYS A 48 2.15 -18.51 -7.24
N TRP A 49 2.64 -17.83 -6.20
CA TRP A 49 3.91 -18.17 -5.57
C TRP A 49 3.79 -19.29 -4.52
N ILE A 50 2.72 -19.31 -3.74
CA ILE A 50 2.54 -20.31 -2.68
C ILE A 50 1.84 -21.55 -3.20
N ILE A 51 0.70 -21.41 -3.86
CA ILE A 51 -0.11 -22.57 -4.29
C ILE A 51 0.48 -23.25 -5.53
N GLU A 52 0.81 -22.49 -6.58
CA GLU A 52 1.30 -23.06 -7.84
C GLU A 52 2.80 -23.37 -7.79
N MET A 53 3.62 -22.52 -7.20
CA MET A 53 5.08 -22.66 -7.19
C MET A 53 5.63 -23.28 -5.89
N GLY A 54 4.86 -23.35 -4.80
CA GLY A 54 5.28 -23.93 -3.52
C GLY A 54 6.37 -23.12 -2.79
N GLN A 55 6.53 -21.85 -3.10
CA GLN A 55 7.59 -20.97 -2.56
C GLN A 55 7.06 -20.14 -1.39
N ILE A 56 7.12 -20.70 -0.18
CA ILE A 56 6.60 -20.05 1.03
C ILE A 56 7.35 -18.74 1.32
N GLY A 57 6.57 -17.66 1.48
CA GLY A 57 7.09 -16.31 1.81
C GLY A 57 7.55 -15.49 0.61
N GLU A 58 7.59 -16.06 -0.60
CA GLU A 58 8.00 -15.33 -1.80
C GLU A 58 6.88 -14.47 -2.40
N ASP A 59 5.63 -14.75 -2.08
CA ASP A 59 4.48 -13.97 -2.52
C ASP A 59 4.62 -12.47 -2.20
N ILE A 60 4.92 -12.13 -0.95
CA ILE A 60 5.11 -10.73 -0.53
C ILE A 60 6.38 -10.10 -1.08
N ASN A 61 7.46 -10.87 -1.27
CA ASN A 61 8.70 -10.38 -1.84
C ASN A 61 8.53 -10.00 -3.32
N TRP A 62 7.85 -10.85 -4.08
CA TRP A 62 7.54 -10.54 -5.49
C TRP A 62 6.55 -9.41 -5.64
N LEU A 63 5.51 -9.36 -4.79
CA LEU A 63 4.58 -8.23 -4.80
C LEU A 63 5.30 -6.90 -4.53
N GLU A 64 6.20 -6.85 -3.56
CA GLU A 64 6.99 -5.65 -3.29
C GLU A 64 7.85 -5.25 -4.49
N ASN A 65 8.58 -6.20 -5.08
CA ASN A 65 9.43 -5.94 -6.23
C ASN A 65 8.63 -5.35 -7.40
N ASP A 66 7.48 -5.93 -7.71
CA ASP A 66 6.64 -5.46 -8.81
C ASP A 66 6.01 -4.09 -8.53
N LEU A 67 5.64 -3.81 -7.27
CA LEU A 67 5.17 -2.49 -6.86
C LEU A 67 6.25 -1.42 -7.05
N ILE A 68 7.48 -1.72 -6.62
CA ILE A 68 8.61 -0.79 -6.77
C ILE A 68 8.94 -0.60 -8.25
N LEU A 69 8.99 -1.67 -9.03
CA LEU A 69 9.25 -1.58 -10.48
C LEU A 69 8.16 -0.77 -11.19
N TYR A 70 6.90 -1.00 -10.87
CA TYR A 70 5.81 -0.20 -11.41
C TYR A 70 5.94 1.28 -11.06
N ALA A 71 6.21 1.58 -9.79
CA ALA A 71 6.36 2.94 -9.31
C ALA A 71 7.60 3.63 -9.90
N ASN A 72 8.66 2.88 -10.19
CA ASN A 72 9.93 3.37 -10.74
C ASN A 72 10.06 3.13 -12.26
N GLU A 73 8.94 3.09 -12.98
CA GLU A 73 8.89 3.01 -14.45
C GLU A 73 9.67 1.81 -15.03
N GLY A 74 9.67 0.68 -14.32
CA GLY A 74 10.36 -0.55 -14.72
C GLY A 74 11.88 -0.54 -14.46
N VAL A 75 12.40 0.49 -13.81
CA VAL A 75 13.84 0.62 -13.49
C VAL A 75 14.08 0.20 -12.04
N PRO A 76 15.01 -0.74 -11.76
CA PRO A 76 15.42 -1.04 -10.40
C PRO A 76 15.95 0.22 -9.68
N THR A 77 15.55 0.45 -8.44
CA THR A 77 15.91 1.68 -7.67
C THR A 77 17.42 1.86 -7.50
N MET A 78 18.20 0.76 -7.52
CA MET A 78 19.66 0.83 -7.50
C MET A 78 20.28 1.50 -8.72
N LEU A 79 19.56 1.55 -9.84
CA LEU A 79 19.98 2.23 -11.09
C LEU A 79 19.48 3.67 -11.15
N GLY A 80 18.71 4.12 -10.19
CA GLY A 80 18.21 5.48 -10.09
C GLY A 80 16.72 5.56 -9.79
N ILE A 81 16.30 6.69 -9.26
CA ILE A 81 14.91 6.98 -8.92
C ILE A 81 14.30 7.80 -10.04
N GLN A 82 13.28 7.24 -10.68
CA GLN A 82 12.58 7.84 -11.80
C GLN A 82 11.57 8.93 -11.35
N PRO A 83 11.18 9.85 -12.25
CA PRO A 83 10.26 10.95 -11.94
C PRO A 83 8.92 10.49 -11.36
N LYS A 84 8.36 9.38 -11.83
CA LYS A 84 7.09 8.82 -11.33
C LYS A 84 7.21 8.44 -9.85
N LEU A 85 8.25 7.73 -9.46
CA LEU A 85 8.49 7.35 -8.07
C LEU A 85 8.68 8.59 -7.19
N LYS A 86 9.45 9.59 -7.65
CA LYS A 86 9.59 10.87 -6.95
C LYS A 86 8.25 11.53 -6.73
N LYS A 87 7.41 11.61 -7.75
CA LYS A 87 6.06 12.17 -7.66
C LYS A 87 5.19 11.42 -6.65
N ILE A 88 5.24 10.09 -6.63
CA ILE A 88 4.48 9.28 -5.66
C ILE A 88 4.92 9.62 -4.23
N PHE A 89 6.22 9.65 -3.97
CA PHE A 89 6.75 9.95 -2.63
C PHE A 89 6.52 11.39 -2.18
N THR A 90 6.37 12.36 -3.09
CA THR A 90 6.02 13.75 -2.70
C THR A 90 4.64 13.87 -2.05
N ARG A 91 3.79 12.86 -2.15
CA ARG A 91 2.53 12.78 -1.41
C ARG A 91 2.74 12.54 0.09
N PHE A 92 3.92 12.03 0.45
CA PHE A 92 4.29 11.69 1.81
C PHE A 92 5.38 12.61 2.38
N CYS A 93 6.35 13.03 1.58
CA CYS A 93 7.51 13.79 2.02
C CYS A 93 7.91 14.90 1.04
N ILE A 94 8.83 15.74 1.46
CA ILE A 94 9.41 16.81 0.62
C ILE A 94 10.26 16.19 -0.49
N ALA A 95 10.12 16.68 -1.72
CA ALA A 95 10.78 16.15 -2.92
C ALA A 95 12.30 15.93 -2.76
N ASP A 96 12.99 16.83 -2.08
CA ASP A 96 14.45 16.79 -1.87
C ASP A 96 14.90 15.63 -0.95
N LYS A 97 13.95 14.99 -0.24
CA LYS A 97 14.25 13.90 0.68
C LYS A 97 13.81 12.53 0.16
N VAL A 98 13.29 12.45 -1.06
CA VAL A 98 12.77 11.18 -1.61
C VAL A 98 13.84 10.09 -1.63
N ASP A 99 15.04 10.41 -2.10
CA ASP A 99 16.15 9.43 -2.18
C ASP A 99 16.50 8.87 -0.80
N PHE A 100 16.52 9.73 0.23
CA PHE A 100 16.76 9.34 1.61
C PHE A 100 15.63 8.44 2.14
N TYR A 101 14.37 8.80 1.90
CA TYR A 101 13.24 7.99 2.36
C TYR A 101 13.15 6.63 1.68
N VAL A 102 13.44 6.54 0.38
CA VAL A 102 13.50 5.25 -0.33
C VAL A 102 14.59 4.36 0.26
N PHE A 103 15.76 4.91 0.52
CA PHE A 103 16.86 4.18 1.16
C PHE A 103 16.50 3.73 2.58
N ASP A 104 15.94 4.63 3.39
CA ASP A 104 15.58 4.36 4.79
C ASP A 104 14.44 3.33 4.88
N MET A 105 13.46 3.42 3.99
CA MET A 105 12.36 2.47 3.86
C MET A 105 12.89 1.06 3.61
N ASN A 106 13.81 0.89 2.66
CA ASN A 106 14.36 -0.40 2.31
C ASN A 106 15.15 -1.05 3.44
N ASN A 107 15.78 -0.25 4.29
CA ASN A 107 16.64 -0.76 5.36
C ASN A 107 15.94 -0.95 6.72
N LYS A 108 14.87 -0.20 7.00
CA LYS A 108 14.27 -0.15 8.35
C LYS A 108 12.87 -0.76 8.44
N LEU A 109 12.15 -0.85 7.34
CA LEU A 109 10.76 -1.34 7.34
C LEU A 109 10.67 -2.79 6.88
N SER A 110 9.69 -3.53 7.42
CA SER A 110 9.36 -4.86 6.93
C SER A 110 8.78 -4.80 5.52
N VAL A 111 8.89 -5.90 4.76
CA VAL A 111 8.30 -6.02 3.40
C VAL A 111 6.83 -5.67 3.41
N LYS A 112 6.07 -6.21 4.35
CA LYS A 112 4.62 -5.94 4.48
C LYS A 112 4.33 -4.46 4.71
N THR A 113 5.12 -3.79 5.54
CA THR A 113 4.97 -2.34 5.81
C THR A 113 5.27 -1.52 4.56
N ARG A 114 6.30 -1.90 3.79
CA ARG A 114 6.64 -1.24 2.52
C ARG A 114 5.55 -1.40 1.46
N ILE A 115 4.97 -2.59 1.34
CA ILE A 115 3.81 -2.85 0.46
C ILE A 115 2.63 -1.94 0.84
N ASN A 116 2.27 -1.92 2.12
CA ASN A 116 1.16 -1.09 2.61
C ASN A 116 1.41 0.40 2.33
N MET A 117 2.62 0.87 2.55
CA MET A 117 3.01 2.25 2.30
C MET A 117 2.92 2.60 0.80
N LEU A 118 3.47 1.78 -0.08
CA LEU A 118 3.44 2.03 -1.52
C LEU A 118 2.00 2.04 -2.06
N LEU A 119 1.20 1.03 -1.73
CA LEU A 119 -0.22 0.98 -2.14
C LEU A 119 -1.04 2.14 -1.57
N GLY A 120 -0.72 2.59 -0.35
CA GLY A 120 -1.36 3.75 0.26
C GLY A 120 -0.98 5.08 -0.41
N LEU A 121 0.24 5.18 -0.95
CA LEU A 121 0.71 6.36 -1.70
C LEU A 121 0.17 6.42 -3.13
N PHE A 122 -0.22 5.30 -3.73
CA PHE A 122 -0.80 5.27 -5.06
C PHE A 122 -2.18 5.94 -5.07
N THR A 123 -2.49 6.65 -6.15
CA THR A 123 -3.87 7.07 -6.43
C THR A 123 -4.72 5.85 -6.81
N LYS A 124 -6.03 6.04 -6.83
CA LYS A 124 -6.96 5.01 -7.28
C LYS A 124 -6.61 4.51 -8.69
N GLU A 125 -6.33 5.43 -9.61
CA GLU A 125 -5.96 5.13 -11.00
C GLU A 125 -4.66 4.34 -11.07
N GLU A 126 -3.65 4.71 -10.29
CA GLU A 126 -2.37 3.98 -10.22
C GLU A 126 -2.55 2.57 -9.65
N ARG A 127 -3.44 2.39 -8.69
CA ARG A 127 -3.78 1.05 -8.15
C ARG A 127 -4.50 0.18 -9.19
N GLU A 128 -5.45 0.74 -9.93
CA GLU A 128 -6.18 0.04 -11.00
C GLU A 128 -5.24 -0.35 -12.15
N GLU A 129 -4.34 0.55 -12.55
CA GLU A 129 -3.31 0.28 -13.55
C GLU A 129 -2.37 -0.85 -13.08
N PHE A 130 -1.91 -0.81 -11.84
CA PHE A 130 -1.05 -1.84 -11.26
C PHE A 130 -1.72 -3.21 -11.28
N ILE A 131 -2.98 -3.33 -10.84
CA ILE A 131 -3.74 -4.59 -10.88
C ILE A 131 -3.80 -5.14 -12.31
N THR A 132 -4.08 -4.29 -13.29
CA THR A 132 -4.16 -4.68 -14.70
C THR A 132 -2.84 -5.27 -15.19
N ILE A 133 -1.71 -4.66 -14.81
CA ILE A 133 -0.37 -5.16 -15.15
C ILE A 133 -0.10 -6.50 -14.47
N VAL A 134 -0.41 -6.63 -13.18
CA VAL A 134 -0.19 -7.86 -12.42
C VAL A 134 -0.96 -9.03 -13.01
N ILE A 135 -2.24 -8.84 -13.34
CA ILE A 135 -3.06 -9.88 -13.98
C ILE A 135 -2.40 -10.33 -15.29
N ALA A 136 -1.97 -9.40 -16.13
CA ALA A 136 -1.33 -9.71 -17.41
C ALA A 136 0.02 -10.45 -17.26
N ILE A 137 0.73 -10.27 -16.14
CA ILE A 137 2.00 -10.97 -15.86
C ILE A 137 1.73 -12.40 -15.37
N VAL A 138 0.76 -12.56 -14.49
CA VAL A 138 0.48 -13.85 -13.82
C VAL A 138 -0.25 -14.83 -14.73
N ASP A 139 -1.02 -14.35 -15.70
CA ASP A 139 -1.74 -15.18 -16.68
C ASP A 139 -0.84 -15.71 -17.81
N ARG A 140 0.47 -15.42 -17.78
CA ARG A 140 1.47 -15.95 -18.71
C ARG A 140 2.16 -17.19 -18.14
#